data_487ea1020fed16058572c3898b253ce8
#
_entry.id   487ea1020fed16058572c3898b253ce8
#
_cell.length_a   1.000
_cell.length_b   1.000
_cell.length_c   1.000
_cell.angle_alpha   90.00
_cell.angle_beta   90.00
_cell.angle_gamma   90.00
#
_symmetry.space_group_name_H-M   'P 1'
#
loop_
_entity.id
_entity.type
_entity.pdbx_description
1 polymer ?
#
loop_
_entity_poly.entity_id
_entity_poly.type
_entity_poly.pdbx_seq_one_letter_code
_entity_poly.pdbx_strand_id
1 'polypeptide(L)'
;MFEAIGEENFFLFGLKADEVIALIRNGYNPYTVYSDNNDLKETIDLIQSGTFSKGDTNLFKPITDSLLINDPYLVLQDFQSYIDCQQKVAEAYRNKTHWTKMSVLNVARMGKFSSDRSIKEYCDNIWHVKPLQ
;
A
#
# COMPACT_ATOMS: atom_id res chain seq x y z
N MET A 1 8.03 0.43 -11.20
CA MET A 1 8.13 1.83 -10.73
C MET A 1 9.39 2.04 -9.91
N PHE A 2 9.60 1.31 -8.84
CA PHE A 2 10.77 1.39 -7.96
C PHE A 2 12.12 1.43 -8.72
N GLU A 3 12.38 0.47 -9.62
CA GLU A 3 13.58 0.42 -10.45
C GLU A 3 13.75 1.62 -11.39
N ALA A 4 12.65 2.22 -11.83
CA ALA A 4 12.70 3.34 -12.78
C ALA A 4 12.97 4.68 -12.09
N ILE A 5 12.51 4.85 -10.86
CA ILE A 5 12.56 6.12 -10.13
C ILE A 5 13.81 6.20 -9.25
N GLY A 6 14.28 5.07 -8.75
CA GLY A 6 15.33 4.95 -7.74
C GLY A 6 14.76 4.88 -6.32
N GLU A 7 15.40 4.09 -5.48
CA GLU A 7 14.96 3.79 -4.12
C GLU A 7 14.83 5.05 -3.26
N GLU A 8 15.73 6.01 -3.45
CA GLU A 8 15.77 7.27 -2.71
C GLU A 8 14.61 8.25 -3.07
N ASN A 9 13.85 7.95 -4.12
CA ASN A 9 12.75 8.79 -4.59
C ASN A 9 11.38 8.11 -4.47
N PHE A 10 11.31 7.01 -3.73
CA PHE A 10 10.10 6.20 -3.57
C PHE A 10 9.92 5.74 -2.13
N PHE A 11 8.71 5.82 -1.63
CA PHE A 11 8.36 5.34 -0.30
C PHE A 11 7.68 3.97 -0.42
N LEU A 12 8.41 2.93 -0.07
CA LEU A 12 7.92 1.55 -0.08
C LEU A 12 7.66 1.09 1.35
N PHE A 13 6.56 0.41 1.56
CA PHE A 13 6.23 -0.29 2.80
C PHE A 13 5.62 -1.66 2.48
N GLY A 14 5.46 -2.48 3.52
CA GLY A 14 4.89 -3.82 3.42
C GLY A 14 5.89 -4.87 2.98
N LEU A 15 5.42 -6.11 2.95
CA LEU A 15 6.20 -7.27 2.62
C LEU A 15 6.42 -7.43 1.11
N LYS A 16 7.57 -7.99 0.73
CA LYS A 16 7.81 -8.44 -0.65
C LYS A 16 7.07 -9.75 -0.92
N ALA A 17 6.89 -10.08 -2.20
CA ALA A 17 6.15 -11.27 -2.61
C ALA A 17 6.66 -12.57 -1.96
N ASP A 18 7.98 -12.75 -1.91
CA ASP A 18 8.59 -13.95 -1.29
C ASP A 18 8.32 -14.00 0.22
N GLU A 19 8.35 -12.85 0.90
CA GLU A 19 8.07 -12.73 2.33
C GLU A 19 6.59 -13.02 2.62
N VAL A 20 5.68 -12.56 1.78
CA VAL A 20 4.24 -12.89 1.85
C VAL A 20 4.02 -14.40 1.74
N ILE A 21 4.65 -15.04 0.75
CA ILE A 21 4.54 -16.49 0.55
C ILE A 21 5.07 -17.25 1.78
N ALA A 22 6.21 -16.83 2.32
CA ALA A 22 6.80 -17.43 3.51
C ALA A 22 5.91 -17.25 4.74
N LEU A 23 5.35 -16.04 4.95
CA LEU A 23 4.46 -15.73 6.06
C LEU A 23 3.20 -16.61 6.04
N ILE A 24 2.55 -16.72 4.89
CA ILE A 24 1.34 -17.53 4.75
C ILE A 24 1.64 -19.01 4.98
N ARG A 25 2.75 -19.54 4.47
CA ARG A 25 3.18 -20.93 4.68
C ARG A 25 3.46 -21.25 6.15
N ASN A 26 3.95 -20.26 6.90
CA ASN A 26 4.26 -20.39 8.32
C ASN A 26 3.03 -20.21 9.23
N GLY A 27 1.84 -19.99 8.66
CA GLY A 27 0.60 -19.89 9.42
C GLY A 27 0.34 -18.49 9.94
N TYR A 28 0.19 -17.52 9.04
CA TYR A 28 -0.19 -16.14 9.38
C TYR A 28 -1.48 -16.12 10.21
N ASN A 29 -1.45 -15.39 11.32
CA ASN A 29 -2.61 -15.16 12.17
C ASN A 29 -2.78 -13.66 12.41
N PRO A 30 -3.77 -13.00 11.77
CA PRO A 30 -3.99 -11.57 11.92
C PRO A 30 -4.33 -11.15 13.36
N TYR A 31 -4.99 -12.00 14.13
CA TYR A 31 -5.31 -11.71 15.53
C TYR A 31 -4.07 -11.57 16.40
N THR A 32 -3.02 -12.34 16.14
CA THR A 32 -1.73 -12.20 16.84
C THR A 32 -1.11 -10.83 16.56
N VAL A 33 -1.10 -10.41 15.30
CA VAL A 33 -0.58 -9.07 14.93
C VAL A 33 -1.36 -7.96 15.62
N TYR A 34 -2.69 -8.07 15.65
CA TYR A 34 -3.57 -7.15 16.37
C TYR A 34 -3.27 -7.11 17.87
N SER A 35 -3.07 -8.28 18.52
CA SER A 35 -2.84 -8.35 19.95
C SER A 35 -1.46 -7.83 20.37
N ASP A 36 -0.47 -7.97 19.52
CA ASP A 36 0.93 -7.65 19.83
C ASP A 36 1.30 -6.18 19.54
N ASN A 37 0.43 -5.44 18.82
CA ASN A 37 0.64 -4.02 18.49
C ASN A 37 -0.45 -3.16 19.14
N ASN A 38 -0.08 -2.39 20.17
CA ASN A 38 -1.02 -1.57 20.94
C ASN A 38 -1.71 -0.51 20.09
N ASP A 39 -0.99 0.19 19.19
CA ASP A 39 -1.56 1.25 18.36
C ASP A 39 -2.57 0.67 17.36
N LEU A 40 -2.24 -0.49 16.78
CA LEU A 40 -3.16 -1.23 15.91
C LEU A 40 -4.40 -1.68 16.67
N LYS A 41 -4.19 -2.23 17.88
CA LYS A 41 -5.29 -2.67 18.74
C LYS A 41 -6.22 -1.53 19.09
N GLU A 42 -5.70 -0.41 19.57
CA GLU A 42 -6.50 0.78 19.87
C GLU A 42 -7.27 1.29 18.65
N THR A 43 -6.65 1.27 17.47
CA THR A 43 -7.28 1.68 16.21
C THR A 43 -8.47 0.78 15.85
N ILE A 44 -8.30 -0.53 15.88
CA ILE A 44 -9.38 -1.48 15.58
C ILE A 44 -10.50 -1.40 16.64
N ASP A 45 -10.13 -1.35 17.92
CA ASP A 45 -11.09 -1.24 19.03
C ASP A 45 -11.91 0.06 18.90
N LEU A 46 -11.29 1.17 18.50
CA LEU A 46 -11.98 2.44 18.27
C LEU A 46 -12.98 2.34 17.10
N ILE A 47 -12.64 1.64 16.02
CA ILE A 47 -13.56 1.39 14.91
C ILE A 47 -14.76 0.56 15.38
N GLN A 48 -14.52 -0.47 16.20
CA GLN A 48 -15.57 -1.35 16.72
C GLN A 48 -16.45 -0.70 17.79
N SER A 49 -15.96 0.33 18.47
CA SER A 49 -16.66 0.98 19.59
C SER A 49 -17.95 1.71 19.21
N GLY A 50 -18.18 1.92 17.92
CA GLY A 50 -19.31 2.72 17.45
C GLY A 50 -19.05 4.24 17.42
N THR A 51 -17.85 4.70 17.78
CA THR A 51 -17.48 6.13 17.79
C THR A 51 -17.73 6.79 16.43
N PHE A 52 -17.41 6.11 15.33
CA PHE A 52 -17.58 6.65 13.97
C PHE A 52 -18.97 6.39 13.36
N SER A 53 -19.84 5.67 14.08
CA SER A 53 -21.15 5.22 13.60
C SER A 53 -22.31 5.66 14.50
N LYS A 54 -22.15 6.72 15.28
CA LYS A 54 -23.16 7.25 16.22
C LYS A 54 -23.67 6.19 17.21
N GLY A 55 -22.80 5.28 17.63
CA GLY A 55 -23.11 4.21 18.58
C GLY A 55 -23.51 2.87 17.94
N ASP A 56 -23.64 2.78 16.63
CA ASP A 56 -23.88 1.50 15.94
C ASP A 56 -22.60 0.69 15.80
N THR A 57 -22.40 -0.28 16.67
CA THR A 57 -21.23 -1.18 16.67
C THR A 57 -21.25 -2.22 15.56
N ASN A 58 -22.35 -2.35 14.82
CA ASN A 58 -22.47 -3.33 13.74
C ASN A 58 -22.08 -2.77 12.37
N LEU A 59 -22.12 -1.45 12.19
CA LEU A 59 -21.90 -0.82 10.90
C LEU A 59 -20.53 -1.19 10.30
N PHE A 60 -19.46 -1.17 11.08
CA PHE A 60 -18.11 -1.48 10.64
C PHE A 60 -17.64 -2.91 10.95
N LYS A 61 -18.52 -3.70 11.62
CA LYS A 61 -18.21 -5.09 11.99
C LYS A 61 -17.74 -5.95 10.81
N PRO A 62 -18.36 -5.90 9.60
CA PRO A 62 -17.88 -6.70 8.47
C PRO A 62 -16.43 -6.40 8.06
N ILE A 63 -15.99 -5.14 8.21
CA ILE A 63 -14.62 -4.73 7.90
C ILE A 63 -13.66 -5.27 8.96
N THR A 64 -13.96 -5.03 10.24
CA THR A 64 -13.09 -5.47 11.33
C THR A 64 -13.03 -7.00 11.45
N ASP A 65 -14.13 -7.71 11.21
CA ASP A 65 -14.14 -9.18 11.14
C ASP A 65 -13.26 -9.69 10.00
N SER A 66 -13.34 -9.08 8.82
CA SER A 66 -12.47 -9.45 7.69
C SER A 66 -10.99 -9.27 8.02
N LEU A 67 -10.63 -8.18 8.70
CA LEU A 67 -9.26 -7.90 9.11
C LEU A 67 -8.76 -8.87 10.19
N LEU A 68 -9.57 -9.12 11.23
CA LEU A 68 -9.15 -9.93 12.38
C LEU A 68 -9.21 -11.45 12.13
N ILE A 69 -10.02 -11.92 11.17
CA ILE A 69 -10.20 -13.34 10.90
C ILE A 69 -9.31 -13.81 9.74
N ASN A 70 -9.31 -13.09 8.63
CA ASN A 70 -8.68 -13.58 7.40
C ASN A 70 -7.56 -12.68 6.89
N ASP A 71 -7.69 -11.36 7.06
CA ASP A 71 -6.78 -10.33 6.52
C ASP A 71 -6.19 -10.70 5.14
N PRO A 72 -7.02 -10.85 4.09
CA PRO A 72 -6.60 -11.43 2.82
C PRO A 72 -5.55 -10.60 2.09
N TYR A 73 -5.37 -9.35 2.48
CA TYR A 73 -4.40 -8.41 1.90
C TYR A 73 -3.25 -8.08 2.85
N LEU A 74 -3.14 -8.77 4.00
CA LEU A 74 -2.10 -8.57 5.03
C LEU A 74 -2.02 -7.11 5.54
N VAL A 75 -3.17 -6.45 5.64
CA VAL A 75 -3.27 -5.04 6.05
C VAL A 75 -2.76 -4.84 7.47
N LEU A 76 -3.11 -5.78 8.39
CA LEU A 76 -2.63 -5.71 9.77
C LEU A 76 -1.12 -5.95 9.85
N GLN A 77 -0.60 -6.88 9.06
CA GLN A 77 0.83 -7.16 8.98
C GLN A 77 1.64 -5.94 8.49
N ASP A 78 1.09 -5.20 7.54
CA ASP A 78 1.76 -4.04 6.95
C ASP A 78 1.63 -2.77 7.80
N PHE A 79 0.79 -2.77 8.84
CA PHE A 79 0.47 -1.59 9.65
C PHE A 79 1.70 -0.86 10.19
N GLN A 80 2.59 -1.56 10.88
CA GLN A 80 3.80 -0.93 11.47
C GLN A 80 4.72 -0.38 10.37
N SER A 81 4.95 -1.15 9.32
CA SER A 81 5.75 -0.73 8.18
C SER A 81 5.17 0.52 7.49
N TYR A 82 3.84 0.61 7.41
CA TYR A 82 3.15 1.80 6.91
C TYR A 82 3.37 3.02 7.82
N ILE A 83 3.24 2.88 9.15
CA ILE A 83 3.47 3.96 10.11
C ILE A 83 4.91 4.49 10.00
N ASP A 84 5.89 3.59 9.98
CA ASP A 84 7.32 3.95 9.84
C ASP A 84 7.58 4.65 8.50
N CYS A 85 6.93 4.20 7.44
CA CYS A 85 7.00 4.82 6.12
C CYS A 85 6.40 6.24 6.14
N GLN A 86 5.25 6.45 6.79
CA GLN A 86 4.61 7.77 6.92
C GLN A 86 5.49 8.77 7.68
N GLN A 87 6.23 8.33 8.69
CA GLN A 87 7.21 9.19 9.37
C GLN A 87 8.29 9.67 8.41
N LYS A 88 8.86 8.78 7.58
CA LYS A 88 9.84 9.13 6.54
C LYS A 88 9.26 10.09 5.50
N VAL A 89 8.00 9.90 5.10
CA VAL A 89 7.28 10.81 4.19
C VAL A 89 7.17 12.20 4.82
N ALA A 90 6.77 12.28 6.09
CA ALA A 90 6.63 13.55 6.80
C ALA A 90 7.97 14.31 6.94
N GLU A 91 9.05 13.59 7.20
CA GLU A 91 10.40 14.16 7.25
C GLU A 91 10.86 14.68 5.88
N ALA A 92 10.70 13.86 4.83
CA ALA A 92 11.03 14.26 3.47
C ALA A 92 10.22 15.48 3.01
N TYR A 93 8.93 15.53 3.36
CA TYR A 93 8.04 16.64 3.01
C TYR A 93 8.45 17.97 3.66
N ARG A 94 9.02 17.95 4.87
CA ARG A 94 9.55 19.15 5.54
C ARG A 94 10.77 19.72 4.81
N ASN A 95 11.56 18.89 4.13
CA ASN A 95 12.66 19.32 3.29
C ASN A 95 12.16 19.62 1.87
N LYS A 96 11.74 20.86 1.64
CA LYS A 96 11.15 21.29 0.36
C LYS A 96 12.03 21.03 -0.85
N THR A 97 13.34 21.25 -0.74
CA THR A 97 14.28 21.00 -1.84
C THR A 97 14.36 19.53 -2.18
N HIS A 98 14.47 18.66 -1.17
CA HIS A 98 14.47 17.21 -1.36
C HIS A 98 13.15 16.71 -1.95
N TRP A 99 12.02 17.13 -1.37
CA TRP A 99 10.68 16.77 -1.86
C TRP A 99 10.46 17.18 -3.33
N THR A 100 10.83 18.41 -3.67
CA THR A 100 10.71 18.91 -5.06
C THR A 100 11.57 18.07 -6.01
N LYS A 101 12.81 17.75 -5.63
CA LYS A 101 13.68 16.86 -6.43
C LYS A 101 13.03 15.49 -6.65
N MET A 102 12.52 14.86 -5.61
CA MET A 102 11.82 13.59 -5.72
C MET A 102 10.62 13.69 -6.68
N SER A 103 9.80 14.73 -6.53
CA SER A 103 8.63 14.96 -7.38
C SER A 103 9.00 15.13 -8.85
N VAL A 104 10.02 15.93 -9.15
CA VAL A 104 10.52 16.14 -10.52
C VAL A 104 11.05 14.83 -11.12
N LEU A 105 11.82 14.06 -10.37
CA LEU A 105 12.34 12.78 -10.84
C LEU A 105 11.23 11.75 -11.07
N ASN A 106 10.21 11.74 -10.22
CA ASN A 106 9.03 10.89 -10.41
C ASN A 106 8.34 11.23 -11.74
N VAL A 107 8.04 12.49 -11.99
CA VAL A 107 7.42 12.92 -13.26
C VAL A 107 8.28 12.59 -14.46
N ALA A 108 9.58 12.94 -14.42
CA ALA A 108 10.51 12.74 -15.53
C ALA A 108 10.70 11.26 -15.93
N ARG A 109 10.58 10.35 -14.95
CA ARG A 109 10.82 8.92 -15.17
C ARG A 109 9.55 8.07 -15.32
N MET A 110 8.37 8.72 -15.33
CA MET A 110 7.07 8.03 -15.46
C MET A 110 6.67 7.71 -16.90
N GLY A 111 7.36 8.18 -17.92
CA GLY A 111 7.03 7.92 -19.32
C GLY A 111 6.85 6.44 -19.67
N LYS A 112 7.64 5.55 -19.04
CA LYS A 112 7.49 4.10 -19.19
C LYS A 112 6.10 3.58 -18.75
N PHE A 113 5.40 4.29 -17.88
CA PHE A 113 4.11 3.89 -17.32
C PHE A 113 2.92 4.63 -17.96
N SER A 114 3.15 5.30 -19.11
CA SER A 114 2.06 5.96 -19.83
C SER A 114 1.08 4.94 -20.42
N SER A 115 -0.19 5.27 -20.42
CA SER A 115 -1.24 4.48 -21.08
C SER A 115 -0.99 4.35 -22.57
N ASP A 116 -0.53 5.42 -23.23
CA ASP A 116 -0.24 5.43 -24.66
C ASP A 116 0.81 4.37 -25.04
N ARG A 117 1.89 4.27 -24.24
CA ARG A 117 2.89 3.21 -24.43
C ARG A 117 2.27 1.81 -24.27
N SER A 118 1.48 1.62 -23.21
CA SER A 118 0.86 0.32 -22.93
C SER A 118 -0.09 -0.08 -24.05
N ILE A 119 -0.95 0.83 -24.52
CA ILE A 119 -1.84 0.57 -25.65
C ILE A 119 -1.06 0.26 -26.93
N LYS A 120 0.01 1.03 -27.20
CA LYS A 120 0.86 0.76 -28.36
C LYS A 120 1.49 -0.62 -28.31
N GLU A 121 2.01 -1.02 -27.14
CA GLU A 121 2.57 -2.37 -26.96
C GLU A 121 1.51 -3.46 -27.14
N TYR A 122 0.27 -3.26 -26.68
CA TYR A 122 -0.84 -4.19 -26.98
C TYR A 122 -1.16 -4.26 -28.46
N CYS A 123 -1.21 -3.10 -29.15
CA CYS A 123 -1.44 -3.07 -30.58
C CYS A 123 -0.35 -3.82 -31.37
N ASP A 124 0.93 -3.59 -31.01
CA ASP A 124 2.06 -4.16 -31.72
C ASP A 124 2.27 -5.65 -31.40
N ASN A 125 2.18 -6.05 -30.13
CA ASN A 125 2.63 -7.36 -29.67
C ASN A 125 1.49 -8.39 -29.47
N ILE A 126 0.25 -7.93 -29.28
CA ILE A 126 -0.89 -8.81 -28.97
C ILE A 126 -1.94 -8.77 -30.08
N TRP A 127 -2.43 -7.58 -30.41
CA TRP A 127 -3.52 -7.43 -31.38
C TRP A 127 -3.05 -7.33 -32.83
N HIS A 128 -1.77 -7.01 -33.04
CA HIS A 128 -1.17 -6.81 -34.40
C HIS A 128 -1.97 -5.86 -35.28
N VAL A 129 -2.51 -4.78 -34.69
CA VAL A 129 -3.32 -3.77 -35.39
C VAL A 129 -2.52 -2.48 -35.54
N LYS A 130 -2.84 -1.73 -36.58
CA LYS A 130 -2.25 -0.39 -36.84
C LYS A 130 -3.27 0.69 -36.54
N PRO A 131 -2.83 1.87 -36.04
CA PRO A 131 -3.72 3.02 -35.90
C PRO A 131 -4.39 3.37 -37.22
N LEU A 132 -5.65 3.76 -37.18
CA LEU A 132 -6.30 4.37 -38.34
C LEU A 132 -5.68 5.75 -38.57
N GLN A 133 -5.34 6.04 -39.83
CA GLN A 133 -4.84 7.35 -40.23
C GLN A 133 -5.98 8.37 -40.31
#